data_e46cf0554d9b81c4f8de7e8f88491d30
#
_entry.id   e46cf0554d9b81c4f8de7e8f88491d30
#
_cell.length_a   1.000
_cell.length_b   1.000
_cell.length_c   1.000
_cell.angle_alpha   90.00
_cell.angle_beta   90.00
_cell.angle_gamma   90.00
#
_symmetry.space_group_name_H-M   'P 1'
#
loop_
_entity.id
_entity.type
_entity.pdbx_description
1 polymer ?
#
loop_
_entity_poly.entity_id
_entity_poly.type
_entity_poly.pdbx_seq_one_letter_code
_entity_poly.pdbx_strand_id
1 'polypeptide(L)'
;MKDTFVAMSLKEFQAASDDMSLFYTTSYICVDIANGHMSYMLETCKKAKITYGNKIVIMAGNIANPNTYDLYAKAGIDYIRLGIGSGNVCTTAANTGVHYPLGSLICNCNERRNEIKRKIYDNEYITVPKLIADGGFKNFDQMIKALALGADYVMLGDLLARTFTACGKMYDTPNPVPENDKVLSKAEALLSSKPVFREYYGMSTKKAQMEMGKTEEECRTSEGIVKYLPVGQFLDKWLDNFAHYLKSSMSYCNCTQLEDFIGFPCMGINTPMARNAFMK
;
A
#
# COMPACT_ATOMS: atom_id res chain seq x y z
N MET A 1 -13.17 -15.66 4.95
CA MET A 1 -12.32 -14.49 4.73
C MET A 1 -13.01 -13.60 3.70
N LYS A 2 -13.99 -12.82 4.16
CA LYS A 2 -14.61 -11.79 3.31
C LYS A 2 -13.58 -10.65 3.23
N ASP A 3 -13.39 -10.09 2.04
CA ASP A 3 -12.59 -8.89 1.76
C ASP A 3 -11.06 -9.06 1.74
N THR A 4 -10.55 -10.23 1.39
CA THR A 4 -9.12 -10.43 1.16
C THR A 4 -8.82 -10.31 -0.33
N PHE A 5 -7.97 -9.34 -0.71
CA PHE A 5 -7.49 -9.21 -2.08
C PHE A 5 -6.38 -10.24 -2.36
N VAL A 6 -6.50 -10.95 -3.48
CA VAL A 6 -5.44 -11.80 -4.00
C VAL A 6 -4.54 -10.95 -4.90
N ALA A 7 -3.26 -10.84 -4.55
CA ALA A 7 -2.29 -10.13 -5.37
C ALA A 7 -1.88 -10.98 -6.58
N MET A 8 -1.91 -10.38 -7.75
CA MET A 8 -1.52 -10.97 -9.02
C MET A 8 -0.61 -10.01 -9.79
N SER A 9 0.39 -10.54 -10.46
CA SER A 9 1.08 -9.79 -11.50
C SER A 9 0.12 -9.52 -12.67
N LEU A 10 0.43 -8.55 -13.51
CA LEU A 10 -0.41 -8.26 -14.69
C LEU A 10 -0.55 -9.47 -15.63
N LYS A 11 0.51 -10.27 -15.76
CA LYS A 11 0.52 -11.49 -16.59
C LYS A 11 -0.39 -12.58 -16.02
N GLU A 12 -0.34 -12.81 -14.71
CA GLU A 12 -1.24 -13.76 -14.02
C GLU A 12 -2.69 -13.31 -14.10
N PHE A 13 -2.95 -12.02 -13.85
CA PHE A 13 -4.30 -11.45 -13.94
C PHE A 13 -4.88 -11.61 -15.35
N GLN A 14 -4.08 -11.35 -16.40
CA GLN A 14 -4.51 -11.53 -17.77
C GLN A 14 -4.83 -12.99 -18.07
N ALA A 15 -3.94 -13.93 -17.73
CA ALA A 15 -4.15 -15.35 -17.93
C ALA A 15 -5.44 -15.83 -17.24
N ALA A 16 -5.62 -15.47 -15.96
CA ALA A 16 -6.82 -15.81 -15.19
C ALA A 16 -8.09 -15.15 -15.74
N SER A 17 -7.99 -13.99 -16.36
CA SER A 17 -9.10 -13.33 -17.04
C SER A 17 -9.47 -14.01 -18.36
N ASP A 18 -8.47 -14.46 -19.12
CA ASP A 18 -8.68 -15.07 -20.44
C ASP A 18 -9.20 -16.52 -20.33
N ASP A 19 -8.79 -17.28 -19.33
CA ASP A 19 -9.26 -18.67 -19.08
C ASP A 19 -10.56 -18.74 -18.25
N MET A 20 -11.14 -17.59 -17.92
CA MET A 20 -12.37 -17.45 -17.13
C MET A 20 -12.30 -18.04 -15.70
N SER A 21 -11.12 -18.33 -15.17
CA SER A 21 -10.94 -18.89 -13.81
C SER A 21 -11.43 -17.94 -12.72
N LEU A 22 -11.47 -16.63 -12.98
CA LEU A 22 -11.95 -15.60 -12.05
C LEU A 22 -13.44 -15.73 -11.70
N PHE A 23 -14.25 -16.44 -12.51
CA PHE A 23 -15.65 -16.67 -12.19
C PHE A 23 -15.87 -17.61 -11.01
N TYR A 24 -14.90 -18.49 -10.75
CA TYR A 24 -15.07 -19.59 -9.81
C TYR A 24 -14.38 -19.39 -8.48
N THR A 25 -13.37 -18.50 -8.40
CA THR A 25 -12.45 -18.51 -7.26
C THR A 25 -12.34 -17.20 -6.49
N THR A 26 -12.47 -16.04 -7.09
CA THR A 26 -12.12 -14.81 -6.38
C THR A 26 -12.88 -13.60 -6.87
N SER A 27 -13.46 -12.90 -5.91
CA SER A 27 -14.11 -11.62 -6.18
C SER A 27 -13.20 -10.41 -6.01
N TYR A 28 -12.08 -10.54 -5.26
CA TYR A 28 -11.19 -9.42 -4.89
C TYR A 28 -9.78 -9.63 -5.41
N ILE A 29 -9.33 -8.80 -6.36
CA ILE A 29 -8.04 -8.95 -7.05
C ILE A 29 -7.23 -7.68 -6.90
N CYS A 30 -5.96 -7.83 -6.51
CA CYS A 30 -4.99 -6.75 -6.52
C CYS A 30 -4.02 -6.95 -7.69
N VAL A 31 -4.16 -6.15 -8.74
CA VAL A 31 -3.18 -6.11 -9.85
C VAL A 31 -1.99 -5.28 -9.38
N ASP A 32 -0.95 -5.98 -8.92
CA ASP A 32 0.23 -5.38 -8.29
C ASP A 32 1.37 -5.19 -9.27
N ILE A 33 1.57 -3.96 -9.72
CA ILE A 33 2.65 -3.59 -10.63
C ILE A 33 3.32 -2.28 -10.20
N ALA A 34 4.62 -2.15 -10.46
CA ALA A 34 5.38 -0.95 -10.11
C ALA A 34 4.93 0.29 -10.91
N ASN A 35 4.46 0.11 -12.15
CA ASN A 35 4.01 1.18 -13.05
C ASN A 35 2.54 1.03 -13.44
N GLY A 36 1.66 1.58 -12.63
CA GLY A 36 0.22 1.60 -12.89
C GLY A 36 -0.23 2.57 -14.01
N HIS A 37 0.71 3.31 -14.65
CA HIS A 37 0.39 4.20 -15.76
C HIS A 37 0.37 3.50 -17.13
N MET A 38 0.65 2.20 -17.18
CA MET A 38 0.67 1.44 -18.43
C MET A 38 -0.74 1.32 -19.03
N SER A 39 -0.90 1.78 -20.28
CA SER A 39 -2.17 1.65 -21.03
C SER A 39 -2.64 0.20 -21.14
N TYR A 40 -1.71 -0.72 -21.37
CA TYR A 40 -1.99 -2.14 -21.43
C TYR A 40 -2.62 -2.70 -20.14
N MET A 41 -2.17 -2.26 -18.96
CA MET A 41 -2.77 -2.65 -17.68
C MET A 41 -4.21 -2.13 -17.58
N LEU A 42 -4.43 -0.86 -17.95
CA LEU A 42 -5.76 -0.25 -17.92
C LEU A 42 -6.74 -0.96 -18.84
N GLU A 43 -6.31 -1.30 -20.07
CA GLU A 43 -7.12 -2.03 -21.03
C GLU A 43 -7.44 -3.44 -20.56
N THR A 44 -6.48 -4.14 -19.97
CA THR A 44 -6.69 -5.47 -19.38
C THR A 44 -7.74 -5.42 -18.26
N CYS A 45 -7.62 -4.45 -17.35
CA CYS A 45 -8.60 -4.25 -16.27
C CYS A 45 -9.99 -3.89 -16.83
N LYS A 46 -10.06 -3.00 -17.82
CA LYS A 46 -11.31 -2.62 -18.48
C LYS A 46 -11.99 -3.82 -19.16
N LYS A 47 -11.22 -4.63 -19.89
CA LYS A 47 -11.74 -5.85 -20.53
C LYS A 47 -12.29 -6.82 -19.46
N ALA A 48 -11.58 -7.02 -18.37
CA ALA A 48 -12.05 -7.86 -17.27
C ALA A 48 -13.33 -7.31 -16.63
N LYS A 49 -13.42 -6.00 -16.39
CA LYS A 49 -14.66 -5.38 -15.83
C LYS A 49 -15.84 -5.49 -16.80
N ILE A 50 -15.64 -5.40 -18.11
CA ILE A 50 -16.69 -5.63 -19.10
C ILE A 50 -17.17 -7.09 -19.06
N THR A 51 -16.23 -8.05 -18.95
CA THR A 51 -16.54 -9.49 -18.95
C THR A 51 -17.22 -9.94 -17.68
N TYR A 52 -16.71 -9.51 -16.51
CA TYR A 52 -17.12 -10.03 -15.20
C TYR A 52 -18.06 -9.09 -14.41
N GLY A 53 -18.11 -7.81 -14.79
CA GLY A 53 -18.95 -6.80 -14.12
C GLY A 53 -18.64 -6.68 -12.63
N ASN A 54 -19.69 -6.68 -11.82
CA ASN A 54 -19.60 -6.58 -10.36
C ASN A 54 -19.20 -7.89 -9.65
N LYS A 55 -18.95 -8.98 -10.41
CA LYS A 55 -18.45 -10.23 -9.81
C LYS A 55 -17.01 -10.13 -9.36
N ILE A 56 -16.25 -9.18 -9.92
CA ILE A 56 -14.87 -8.90 -9.52
C ILE A 56 -14.72 -7.48 -9.01
N VAL A 57 -13.88 -7.33 -7.99
CA VAL A 57 -13.45 -6.06 -7.42
C VAL A 57 -11.96 -5.91 -7.69
N ILE A 58 -11.58 -4.87 -8.43
CA ILE A 58 -10.19 -4.66 -8.85
C ILE A 58 -9.56 -3.53 -8.04
N MET A 59 -8.49 -3.86 -7.34
CA MET A 59 -7.49 -2.93 -6.84
C MET A 59 -6.33 -2.92 -7.82
N ALA A 60 -5.85 -1.75 -8.25
CA ALA A 60 -4.70 -1.67 -9.14
C ALA A 60 -3.79 -0.47 -8.80
N GLY A 61 -2.56 -0.54 -9.24
CA GLY A 61 -1.54 0.48 -9.02
C GLY A 61 -0.14 -0.13 -9.08
N ASN A 62 0.91 0.68 -8.80
CA ASN A 62 0.83 2.00 -8.15
C ASN A 62 0.86 3.15 -9.18
N ILE A 63 0.20 4.24 -8.84
CA ILE A 63 0.28 5.46 -9.62
C ILE A 63 0.95 6.60 -8.83
N ALA A 64 1.57 7.53 -9.57
CA ALA A 64 2.19 8.74 -9.05
C ALA A 64 1.77 9.99 -9.83
N ASN A 65 0.69 9.92 -10.62
CA ASN A 65 0.15 11.05 -11.37
C ASN A 65 -1.37 11.13 -11.13
N PRO A 66 -1.87 12.26 -10.56
CA PRO A 66 -3.31 12.42 -10.28
C PRO A 66 -4.20 12.30 -11.52
N ASN A 67 -3.71 12.69 -12.70
CA ASN A 67 -4.48 12.59 -13.95
C ASN A 67 -4.80 11.14 -14.35
N THR A 68 -4.02 10.18 -13.86
CA THR A 68 -4.30 8.75 -14.11
C THR A 68 -5.53 8.26 -13.37
N TYR A 69 -5.99 8.99 -12.33
CA TYR A 69 -7.22 8.67 -11.61
C TYR A 69 -8.43 8.56 -12.55
N ASP A 70 -8.58 9.52 -13.47
CA ASP A 70 -9.69 9.55 -14.42
C ASP A 70 -9.69 8.32 -15.35
N LEU A 71 -8.50 7.88 -15.78
CA LEU A 71 -8.36 6.69 -16.60
C LEU A 71 -8.79 5.42 -15.87
N TYR A 72 -8.45 5.33 -14.58
CA TYR A 72 -8.86 4.22 -13.71
C TYR A 72 -10.38 4.20 -13.51
N ALA A 73 -11.00 5.35 -13.26
CA ALA A 73 -12.44 5.48 -13.15
C ALA A 73 -13.17 5.05 -14.42
N LYS A 74 -12.65 5.46 -15.59
CA LYS A 74 -13.16 5.05 -16.92
C LYS A 74 -12.92 3.57 -17.24
N ALA A 75 -11.89 2.96 -16.66
CA ALA A 75 -11.61 1.54 -16.80
C ALA A 75 -12.45 0.65 -15.86
N GLY A 76 -13.19 1.24 -14.93
CA GLY A 76 -14.02 0.52 -13.97
C GLY A 76 -13.25 -0.08 -12.79
N ILE A 77 -12.04 0.41 -12.50
CA ILE A 77 -11.23 -0.04 -11.36
C ILE A 77 -11.85 0.49 -10.07
N ASP A 78 -11.92 -0.36 -9.03
CA ASP A 78 -12.63 -0.04 -7.79
C ASP A 78 -11.72 0.61 -6.74
N TYR A 79 -10.42 0.26 -6.73
CA TYR A 79 -9.44 0.77 -5.76
C TYR A 79 -8.14 1.13 -6.47
N ILE A 80 -7.56 2.27 -6.10
CA ILE A 80 -6.30 2.75 -6.68
C ILE A 80 -5.23 2.81 -5.59
N ARG A 81 -4.09 2.15 -5.82
CA ARG A 81 -2.91 2.28 -4.95
C ARG A 81 -2.09 3.49 -5.38
N LEU A 82 -1.90 4.41 -4.45
CA LEU A 82 -1.18 5.67 -4.62
C LEU A 82 0.22 5.60 -4.03
N GLY A 83 1.22 5.95 -4.80
CA GLY A 83 2.60 6.12 -4.35
C GLY A 83 3.59 5.24 -5.09
N ILE A 84 4.54 5.88 -5.78
CA ILE A 84 5.73 5.26 -6.38
C ILE A 84 6.95 5.79 -5.64
N GLY A 85 7.85 4.90 -5.23
CA GLY A 85 9.06 5.28 -4.52
C GLY A 85 8.87 5.70 -3.06
N SER A 86 7.66 5.61 -2.51
CA SER A 86 7.31 6.02 -1.13
C SER A 86 7.65 4.98 -0.07
N GLY A 87 7.83 3.71 -0.43
CA GLY A 87 8.09 2.62 0.51
C GLY A 87 9.43 2.76 1.25
N ASN A 88 9.48 2.36 2.52
CA ASN A 88 10.69 2.47 3.38
C ASN A 88 11.91 1.66 2.90
N VAL A 89 11.72 0.70 2.03
CA VAL A 89 12.79 -0.13 1.42
C VAL A 89 12.88 0.10 -0.09
N CYS A 90 12.06 0.98 -0.66
CA CYS A 90 12.06 1.30 -2.09
C CYS A 90 13.18 2.30 -2.42
N THR A 91 13.90 2.05 -3.51
CA THR A 91 14.95 2.93 -4.04
C THR A 91 14.60 3.51 -5.40
N THR A 92 13.40 3.25 -5.92
CA THR A 92 12.95 3.72 -7.24
C THR A 92 13.08 5.23 -7.38
N ALA A 93 12.60 6.01 -6.40
CA ALA A 93 12.67 7.46 -6.45
C ALA A 93 14.12 7.98 -6.55
N ALA A 94 15.03 7.39 -5.79
CA ALA A 94 16.45 7.79 -5.78
C ALA A 94 17.17 7.39 -7.08
N ASN A 95 16.81 6.26 -7.68
CA ASN A 95 17.52 5.71 -8.82
C ASN A 95 16.95 6.19 -10.17
N THR A 96 15.64 6.43 -10.24
CA THR A 96 14.95 6.75 -11.50
C THR A 96 14.45 8.18 -11.58
N GLY A 97 14.41 8.91 -10.45
CA GLY A 97 13.78 10.23 -10.35
C GLY A 97 12.24 10.19 -10.38
N VAL A 98 11.62 9.00 -10.52
CA VAL A 98 10.16 8.85 -10.53
C VAL A 98 9.62 8.90 -9.12
N HIS A 99 8.95 9.98 -8.79
CA HIS A 99 8.39 10.21 -7.45
C HIS A 99 7.29 11.27 -7.50
N TYR A 100 6.34 11.17 -6.60
CA TYR A 100 5.38 12.23 -6.29
C TYR A 100 5.15 12.25 -4.76
N PRO A 101 5.20 13.42 -4.10
CA PRO A 101 4.95 13.50 -2.65
C PRO A 101 3.57 12.92 -2.31
N LEU A 102 3.56 11.88 -1.47
CA LEU A 102 2.34 11.07 -1.24
C LEU A 102 1.16 11.91 -0.72
N GLY A 103 1.42 12.85 0.21
CA GLY A 103 0.36 13.72 0.72
C GLY A 103 -0.29 14.57 -0.38
N SER A 104 0.51 15.18 -1.27
CA SER A 104 0.02 15.94 -2.42
C SER A 104 -0.70 15.04 -3.42
N LEU A 105 -0.20 13.82 -3.64
CA LEU A 105 -0.85 12.85 -4.53
C LEU A 105 -2.25 12.47 -4.04
N ILE A 106 -2.38 12.18 -2.74
CA ILE A 106 -3.68 11.87 -2.12
C ILE A 106 -4.64 13.04 -2.30
N CYS A 107 -4.21 14.26 -1.95
CA CYS A 107 -5.03 15.46 -2.05
C CYS A 107 -5.54 15.67 -3.49
N ASN A 108 -4.62 15.67 -4.46
CA ASN A 108 -4.96 15.90 -5.86
C ASN A 108 -5.85 14.79 -6.45
N CYS A 109 -5.62 13.52 -6.08
CA CYS A 109 -6.52 12.42 -6.47
C CYS A 109 -7.91 12.53 -5.81
N ASN A 110 -7.98 13.01 -4.57
CA ASN A 110 -9.24 13.27 -3.89
C ASN A 110 -10.04 14.41 -4.55
N GLU A 111 -9.37 15.46 -5.00
CA GLU A 111 -9.99 16.52 -5.79
C GLU A 111 -10.59 15.96 -7.08
N ARG A 112 -9.83 15.15 -7.84
CA ARG A 112 -10.33 14.45 -9.04
C ARG A 112 -11.52 13.55 -8.73
N ARG A 113 -11.44 12.77 -7.64
CA ARG A 113 -12.56 11.94 -7.17
C ARG A 113 -13.82 12.77 -6.94
N ASN A 114 -13.70 13.92 -6.30
CA ASN A 114 -14.83 14.80 -6.02
C ASN A 114 -15.41 15.45 -7.29
N GLU A 115 -14.57 15.74 -8.29
CA GLU A 115 -15.02 16.18 -9.61
C GLU A 115 -15.83 15.08 -10.32
N ILE A 116 -15.33 13.84 -10.32
CA ILE A 116 -16.01 12.70 -10.95
C ILE A 116 -17.33 12.38 -10.24
N LYS A 117 -17.38 12.42 -8.90
CA LYS A 117 -18.63 12.25 -8.14
C LYS A 117 -19.74 13.22 -8.59
N ARG A 118 -19.38 14.43 -8.99
CA ARG A 118 -20.32 15.42 -9.51
C ARG A 118 -20.78 15.13 -10.93
N LYS A 119 -19.97 14.44 -11.73
CA LYS A 119 -20.19 14.13 -13.14
C LYS A 119 -20.65 12.71 -13.40
N ILE A 120 -20.84 11.87 -12.37
CA ILE A 120 -21.14 10.45 -12.55
C ILE A 120 -22.45 10.18 -13.31
N TYR A 121 -23.34 11.17 -13.33
CA TYR A 121 -24.59 11.10 -14.11
C TYR A 121 -24.42 11.28 -15.62
N ASP A 122 -23.22 11.69 -16.07
CA ASP A 122 -22.92 11.95 -17.49
C ASP A 122 -22.50 10.69 -18.26
N ASN A 123 -22.57 9.50 -17.63
CA ASN A 123 -22.21 8.19 -18.19
C ASN A 123 -20.77 8.06 -18.74
N GLU A 124 -19.87 9.00 -18.43
CA GLU A 124 -18.48 8.97 -18.86
C GLU A 124 -17.62 8.05 -17.98
N TYR A 125 -18.02 7.89 -16.71
CA TYR A 125 -17.26 7.15 -15.69
C TYR A 125 -18.01 5.90 -15.25
N ILE A 126 -17.29 4.78 -15.14
CA ILE A 126 -17.84 3.48 -14.72
C ILE A 126 -17.89 3.37 -13.21
N THR A 127 -16.84 3.88 -12.53
CA THR A 127 -16.69 3.82 -11.06
C THR A 127 -16.20 5.14 -10.51
N VAL A 128 -16.29 5.27 -9.18
CA VAL A 128 -15.56 6.27 -8.39
C VAL A 128 -14.57 5.53 -7.50
N PRO A 129 -13.32 5.32 -7.98
CA PRO A 129 -12.35 4.50 -7.28
C PRO A 129 -12.03 5.02 -5.88
N LYS A 130 -11.88 4.10 -4.92
CA LYS A 130 -11.36 4.41 -3.58
C LYS A 130 -9.84 4.53 -3.62
N LEU A 131 -9.29 5.41 -2.77
CA LEU A 131 -7.88 5.73 -2.71
C LEU A 131 -7.20 4.93 -1.60
N ILE A 132 -6.13 4.23 -1.93
CA ILE A 132 -5.28 3.52 -0.98
C ILE A 132 -3.91 4.19 -0.97
N ALA A 133 -3.58 4.87 0.12
CA ALA A 133 -2.27 5.46 0.30
C ALA A 133 -1.26 4.36 0.63
N ASP A 134 -0.28 4.14 -0.25
CA ASP A 134 0.67 3.04 -0.14
C ASP A 134 2.10 3.53 0.10
N GLY A 135 2.66 3.05 1.21
CA GLY A 135 4.07 3.13 1.54
C GLY A 135 4.51 4.36 2.35
N GLY A 136 5.64 4.20 3.02
CA GLY A 136 6.35 5.27 3.72
C GLY A 136 5.84 5.63 5.11
N PHE A 137 4.77 5.05 5.60
CA PHE A 137 4.24 5.33 6.92
C PHE A 137 5.17 4.82 8.03
N LYS A 138 5.48 5.71 8.98
CA LYS A 138 6.34 5.41 10.13
C LYS A 138 5.61 5.51 11.47
N ASN A 139 4.55 6.30 11.54
CA ASN A 139 3.82 6.63 12.77
C ASN A 139 2.31 6.73 12.49
N PHE A 140 1.52 6.73 13.56
CA PHE A 140 0.07 6.89 13.51
C PHE A 140 -0.38 8.20 12.87
N ASP A 141 0.31 9.33 13.19
CA ASP A 141 -0.03 10.64 12.67
C ASP A 141 0.00 10.71 11.13
N GLN A 142 0.95 10.01 10.50
CA GLN A 142 1.06 9.98 9.04
C GLN A 142 -0.11 9.23 8.40
N MET A 143 -0.56 8.13 9.01
CA MET A 143 -1.74 7.39 8.55
C MET A 143 -3.02 8.21 8.71
N ILE A 144 -3.20 8.86 9.87
CA ILE A 144 -4.34 9.73 10.15
C ILE A 144 -4.36 10.90 9.17
N LYS A 145 -3.22 11.53 8.91
CA LYS A 145 -3.09 12.59 7.90
C LYS A 145 -3.43 12.11 6.48
N ALA A 146 -3.06 10.89 6.11
CA ALA A 146 -3.43 10.34 4.81
C ALA A 146 -4.95 10.20 4.66
N LEU A 147 -5.65 9.73 5.70
CA LEU A 147 -7.11 9.68 5.73
C LEU A 147 -7.71 11.10 5.65
N ALA A 148 -7.20 12.03 6.44
CA ALA A 148 -7.64 13.43 6.43
C ALA A 148 -7.45 14.11 5.07
N LEU A 149 -6.43 13.74 4.29
CA LEU A 149 -6.21 14.25 2.94
C LEU A 149 -7.11 13.58 1.88
N GLY A 150 -7.79 12.50 2.22
CA GLY A 150 -8.78 11.86 1.36
C GLY A 150 -8.48 10.42 0.95
N ALA A 151 -7.45 9.77 1.51
CA ALA A 151 -7.30 8.33 1.35
C ALA A 151 -8.43 7.59 2.09
N ASP A 152 -9.01 6.59 1.46
CA ASP A 152 -10.00 5.72 2.11
C ASP A 152 -9.30 4.65 2.97
N TYR A 153 -8.10 4.24 2.56
CA TYR A 153 -7.30 3.22 3.22
C TYR A 153 -5.81 3.57 3.19
N VAL A 154 -5.06 2.96 4.10
CA VAL A 154 -3.60 3.00 4.13
C VAL A 154 -3.05 1.58 3.97
N MET A 155 -2.04 1.41 3.13
CA MET A 155 -1.33 0.15 2.95
C MET A 155 -0.02 0.19 3.73
N LEU A 156 0.18 -0.80 4.60
CA LEU A 156 1.27 -0.83 5.57
C LEU A 156 2.16 -2.06 5.36
N GLY A 157 3.46 -1.84 5.29
CA GLY A 157 4.46 -2.91 5.27
C GLY A 157 5.30 -2.92 6.56
N ASP A 158 6.23 -1.98 6.67
CA ASP A 158 7.20 -1.87 7.78
C ASP A 158 6.53 -1.90 9.17
N LEU A 159 5.51 -1.10 9.39
CA LEU A 159 4.84 -1.01 10.69
C LEU A 159 4.25 -2.36 11.12
N LEU A 160 3.66 -3.11 10.21
CA LEU A 160 3.12 -4.43 10.50
C LEU A 160 4.22 -5.49 10.61
N ALA A 161 5.31 -5.36 9.84
CA ALA A 161 6.46 -6.26 9.94
C ALA A 161 7.13 -6.24 11.32
N ARG A 162 6.95 -5.18 12.11
CA ARG A 162 7.44 -5.06 13.49
C ARG A 162 6.60 -5.83 14.51
N THR A 163 5.49 -6.44 14.11
CA THR A 163 4.64 -7.23 15.01
C THR A 163 5.07 -8.69 15.03
N PHE A 164 4.89 -9.36 16.17
CA PHE A 164 5.18 -10.79 16.28
C PHE A 164 4.31 -11.68 15.38
N THR A 165 3.17 -11.17 14.93
CA THR A 165 2.22 -11.91 14.07
C THR A 165 2.60 -11.90 12.59
N ALA A 166 3.45 -10.96 12.14
CA ALA A 166 3.87 -10.89 10.75
C ALA A 166 4.69 -12.12 10.31
N CYS A 167 4.72 -12.39 9.02
CA CYS A 167 5.59 -13.40 8.41
C CYS A 167 7.03 -12.87 8.22
N GLY A 168 7.94 -13.76 7.81
CA GLY A 168 9.35 -13.46 7.55
C GLY A 168 10.28 -13.98 8.64
N LYS A 169 11.55 -14.16 8.27
CA LYS A 169 12.60 -14.70 9.16
C LYS A 169 12.90 -13.73 10.29
N MET A 170 13.14 -14.26 11.50
CA MET A 170 13.50 -13.49 12.68
C MET A 170 14.86 -13.92 13.22
N TYR A 171 15.61 -12.97 13.78
CA TYR A 171 16.96 -13.14 14.29
C TYR A 171 17.13 -12.39 15.64
N ASP A 172 18.07 -12.80 16.48
CA ASP A 172 18.42 -12.12 17.74
C ASP A 172 19.57 -11.09 17.59
N THR A 173 19.82 -10.66 16.35
CA THR A 173 20.85 -9.68 16.00
C THR A 173 20.31 -8.70 14.94
N PRO A 174 20.71 -7.41 14.98
CA PRO A 174 20.26 -6.40 14.01
C PRO A 174 20.92 -6.53 12.62
N ASN A 175 22.02 -7.25 12.52
CA ASN A 175 22.78 -7.45 11.28
C ASN A 175 23.11 -8.94 11.12
N PRO A 176 22.13 -9.79 10.89
CA PRO A 176 22.40 -11.23 10.75
C PRO A 176 23.14 -11.53 9.46
N VAL A 177 23.98 -12.56 9.54
CA VAL A 177 24.55 -13.25 8.37
C VAL A 177 23.66 -14.46 8.10
N PRO A 178 22.76 -14.44 7.11
CA PRO A 178 21.67 -15.42 6.97
C PRO A 178 22.14 -16.89 6.85
N GLU A 179 23.37 -17.10 6.39
CA GLU A 179 23.96 -18.44 6.25
C GLU A 179 24.47 -18.98 7.59
N ASN A 180 24.78 -18.11 8.56
CA ASN A 180 25.45 -18.45 9.82
C ASN A 180 24.55 -18.26 11.05
N ASP A 181 23.64 -17.30 10.99
CA ASP A 181 22.81 -16.93 12.14
C ASP A 181 21.51 -17.74 12.17
N LYS A 182 21.17 -18.18 13.36
CA LYS A 182 19.96 -18.98 13.59
C LYS A 182 18.70 -18.14 13.30
N VAL A 183 17.85 -18.69 12.44
CA VAL A 183 16.48 -18.19 12.30
C VAL A 183 15.66 -18.63 13.49
N LEU A 184 15.09 -17.67 14.21
CA LEU A 184 14.23 -17.93 15.37
C LEU A 184 12.84 -18.36 14.92
N SER A 185 12.30 -19.38 15.56
CA SER A 185 10.86 -19.66 15.53
C SER A 185 10.09 -18.55 16.24
N LYS A 186 8.78 -18.49 16.00
CA LYS A 186 7.92 -17.51 16.67
C LYS A 186 7.91 -17.66 18.21
N ALA A 187 7.96 -18.90 18.69
CA ALA A 187 8.02 -19.17 20.12
C ALA A 187 9.36 -18.71 20.72
N GLU A 188 10.49 -19.00 20.08
CA GLU A 188 11.81 -18.52 20.49
C GLU A 188 11.89 -17.00 20.50
N ALA A 189 11.33 -16.34 19.48
CA ALA A 189 11.30 -14.88 19.40
C ALA A 189 10.49 -14.26 20.55
N LEU A 190 9.35 -14.84 20.91
CA LEU A 190 8.52 -14.38 22.02
C LEU A 190 9.16 -14.59 23.40
N LEU A 191 9.99 -15.63 23.56
CA LEU A 191 10.67 -15.96 24.81
C LEU A 191 12.09 -15.37 24.88
N SER A 192 12.55 -14.71 23.83
CA SER A 192 13.89 -14.16 23.77
C SER A 192 14.08 -13.03 24.78
N SER A 193 15.17 -13.12 25.56
CA SER A 193 15.67 -12.02 26.41
C SER A 193 16.45 -10.97 25.62
N LYS A 194 16.80 -11.27 24.36
CA LYS A 194 17.48 -10.35 23.43
C LYS A 194 16.49 -9.66 22.51
N PRO A 195 16.82 -8.47 21.99
CA PRO A 195 16.05 -7.84 20.94
C PRO A 195 15.93 -8.76 19.72
N VAL A 196 14.73 -8.82 19.14
CA VAL A 196 14.44 -9.62 17.94
C VAL A 196 14.29 -8.71 16.74
N PHE A 197 14.83 -9.13 15.60
CA PHE A 197 14.79 -8.38 14.35
C PHE A 197 14.19 -9.24 13.24
N ARG A 198 13.31 -8.66 12.44
CA ARG A 198 12.71 -9.33 11.29
C ARG A 198 13.36 -8.89 10.01
N GLU A 199 13.68 -9.83 9.17
CA GLU A 199 14.07 -9.57 7.79
C GLU A 199 12.89 -9.01 7.00
N TYR A 200 13.12 -7.84 6.37
CA TYR A 200 12.11 -7.11 5.62
C TYR A 200 12.70 -6.56 4.31
N TYR A 201 12.06 -6.81 3.20
CA TYR A 201 12.49 -6.36 1.87
C TYR A 201 11.32 -6.14 0.92
N GLY A 202 11.54 -5.35 -0.12
CA GLY A 202 10.57 -5.12 -1.17
C GLY A 202 10.63 -6.18 -2.27
N MET A 203 9.53 -6.38 -2.98
CA MET A 203 9.40 -7.36 -4.06
C MET A 203 10.32 -7.10 -5.27
N SER A 204 10.82 -5.87 -5.42
CA SER A 204 11.78 -5.48 -6.47
C SER A 204 13.24 -5.77 -6.12
N THR A 205 13.53 -6.29 -4.93
CA THR A 205 14.91 -6.65 -4.54
C THR A 205 15.40 -7.89 -5.29
N LYS A 206 16.72 -8.02 -5.52
CA LYS A 206 17.30 -9.25 -6.06
C LYS A 206 16.92 -10.46 -5.22
N LYS A 207 16.93 -10.31 -3.89
CA LYS A 207 16.50 -11.37 -2.96
C LYS A 207 15.10 -11.89 -3.27
N ALA A 208 14.13 -10.99 -3.37
CA ALA A 208 12.77 -11.38 -3.70
C ALA A 208 12.66 -12.06 -5.08
N GLN A 209 13.41 -11.57 -6.07
CA GLN A 209 13.44 -12.15 -7.40
C GLN A 209 14.01 -13.59 -7.38
N MET A 210 15.06 -13.85 -6.59
CA MET A 210 15.62 -15.19 -6.41
C MET A 210 14.67 -16.13 -5.66
N GLU A 211 13.99 -15.66 -4.62
CA GLU A 211 12.96 -16.43 -3.90
C GLU A 211 11.75 -16.78 -4.79
N MET A 212 11.50 -15.98 -5.84
CA MET A 212 10.51 -16.28 -6.89
C MET A 212 11.04 -17.26 -7.97
N GLY A 213 12.23 -17.83 -7.78
CA GLY A 213 12.79 -18.86 -8.66
C GLY A 213 13.68 -18.34 -9.78
N LYS A 214 14.08 -17.06 -9.79
CA LYS A 214 15.06 -16.56 -10.74
C LYS A 214 16.48 -16.90 -10.32
N THR A 215 17.33 -17.17 -11.28
CA THR A 215 18.77 -17.23 -11.07
C THR A 215 19.35 -15.83 -10.86
N GLU A 216 20.55 -15.72 -10.32
CA GLU A 216 21.21 -14.43 -10.11
C GLU A 216 21.39 -13.63 -11.43
N GLU A 217 21.69 -14.35 -12.52
CA GLU A 217 21.87 -13.78 -13.87
C GLU A 217 20.56 -13.25 -14.46
N GLU A 218 19.42 -13.86 -14.11
CA GLU A 218 18.09 -13.44 -14.53
C GLU A 218 17.54 -12.27 -13.69
N CYS A 219 18.16 -11.97 -12.55
CA CYS A 219 17.73 -10.90 -11.69
C CYS A 219 17.97 -9.54 -12.35
N ARG A 220 16.91 -8.72 -12.39
CA ARG A 220 17.01 -7.31 -12.77
C ARG A 220 17.67 -6.51 -11.66
N THR A 221 18.16 -5.33 -12.00
CA THR A 221 18.67 -4.34 -11.03
C THR A 221 17.67 -4.15 -9.88
N SER A 222 18.17 -4.18 -8.66
CA SER A 222 17.35 -4.01 -7.47
C SER A 222 16.87 -2.57 -7.34
N GLU A 223 15.57 -2.38 -7.17
CA GLU A 223 14.96 -1.11 -6.78
C GLU A 223 14.52 -1.10 -5.31
N GLY A 224 15.22 -1.87 -4.48
CA GLY A 224 14.94 -1.96 -3.05
C GLY A 224 16.13 -2.50 -2.27
N ILE A 225 16.02 -2.40 -0.95
CA ILE A 225 17.02 -2.87 0.01
C ILE A 225 16.40 -3.87 0.99
N VAL A 226 17.25 -4.73 1.56
CA VAL A 226 16.89 -5.59 2.71
C VAL A 226 17.19 -4.83 3.99
N LYS A 227 16.26 -4.86 4.94
CA LYS A 227 16.41 -4.29 6.30
C LYS A 227 16.06 -5.33 7.35
N TYR A 228 16.61 -5.15 8.53
CA TYR A 228 16.25 -5.93 9.71
C TYR A 228 15.53 -5.00 10.70
N LEU A 229 14.23 -5.23 10.86
CA LEU A 229 13.36 -4.35 11.64
C LEU A 229 13.18 -4.90 13.04
N PRO A 230 13.32 -4.07 14.09
CA PRO A 230 13.04 -4.52 15.46
C PRO A 230 11.59 -4.97 15.59
N VAL A 231 11.40 -6.15 16.17
CA VAL A 231 10.09 -6.75 16.48
C VAL A 231 9.86 -6.63 17.98
N GLY A 232 8.73 -6.09 18.38
CA GLY A 232 8.47 -5.89 19.82
C GLY A 232 7.03 -5.48 20.12
N GLN A 233 6.14 -5.55 19.14
CA GLN A 233 4.74 -5.16 19.34
C GLN A 233 3.78 -6.29 18.98
N PHE A 234 2.65 -6.31 19.67
CA PHE A 234 1.52 -7.17 19.37
C PHE A 234 0.52 -6.40 18.50
N LEU A 235 -0.01 -7.07 17.48
CA LEU A 235 -0.88 -6.43 16.47
C LEU A 235 -2.16 -5.86 17.09
N ASP A 236 -2.78 -6.57 18.02
CA ASP A 236 -3.98 -6.13 18.73
C ASP A 236 -3.76 -4.81 19.49
N LYS A 237 -2.69 -4.74 20.29
CA LYS A 237 -2.33 -3.52 21.01
C LYS A 237 -1.99 -2.36 20.09
N TRP A 238 -1.31 -2.65 18.98
CA TRP A 238 -0.99 -1.64 17.99
C TRP A 238 -2.25 -1.09 17.31
N LEU A 239 -3.21 -1.97 16.99
CA LEU A 239 -4.51 -1.57 16.41
C LEU A 239 -5.36 -0.77 17.40
N ASP A 240 -5.41 -1.17 18.67
CA ASP A 240 -6.11 -0.43 19.73
C ASP A 240 -5.57 1.00 19.86
N ASN A 241 -4.25 1.16 19.86
CA ASN A 241 -3.61 2.46 19.92
C ASN A 241 -3.93 3.31 18.68
N PHE A 242 -3.85 2.72 17.49
CA PHE A 242 -4.21 3.43 16.26
C PHE A 242 -5.66 3.89 16.28
N ALA A 243 -6.59 3.00 16.65
CA ALA A 243 -8.01 3.33 16.75
C ALA A 243 -8.28 4.44 17.77
N HIS A 244 -7.57 4.43 18.90
CA HIS A 244 -7.69 5.50 19.91
C HIS A 244 -7.24 6.86 19.35
N TYR A 245 -6.06 6.93 18.72
CA TYR A 245 -5.55 8.17 18.14
C TYR A 245 -6.39 8.68 16.97
N LEU A 246 -6.92 7.77 16.14
CA LEU A 246 -7.82 8.13 15.05
C LEU A 246 -9.12 8.75 15.60
N LYS A 247 -9.77 8.09 16.58
CA LYS A 247 -10.98 8.61 17.23
C LYS A 247 -10.73 9.96 17.89
N SER A 248 -9.59 10.15 18.53
CA SER A 248 -9.19 11.43 19.12
C SER A 248 -9.08 12.52 18.05
N SER A 249 -8.43 12.22 16.91
CA SER A 249 -8.32 13.16 15.79
C SER A 249 -9.66 13.50 15.17
N MET A 250 -10.55 12.51 15.01
CA MET A 250 -11.92 12.70 14.54
C MET A 250 -12.70 13.62 15.50
N SER A 251 -12.55 13.43 16.80
CA SER A 251 -13.21 14.28 17.82
C SER A 251 -12.77 15.73 17.73
N TYR A 252 -11.46 16.01 17.53
CA TYR A 252 -10.96 17.37 17.31
C TYR A 252 -11.51 18.03 16.04
N CYS A 253 -11.91 17.22 15.06
CA CYS A 253 -12.52 17.68 13.80
C CYS A 253 -14.05 17.67 13.84
N ASN A 254 -14.67 17.37 14.99
CA ASN A 254 -16.12 17.19 15.14
C ASN A 254 -16.72 16.15 14.18
N CYS A 255 -15.97 15.11 13.86
CA CYS A 255 -16.38 13.99 13.02
C CYS A 255 -16.75 12.79 13.90
N THR A 256 -17.96 12.25 13.71
CA THR A 256 -18.44 11.05 14.44
C THR A 256 -18.31 9.79 13.62
N GLN A 257 -18.30 9.90 12.29
CA GLN A 257 -18.10 8.81 11.35
C GLN A 257 -16.78 9.00 10.59
N LEU A 258 -16.13 7.88 10.22
CA LEU A 258 -14.86 7.92 9.49
C LEU A 258 -15.03 8.57 8.11
N GLU A 259 -16.16 8.32 7.47
CA GLU A 259 -16.53 8.88 6.17
C GLU A 259 -16.56 10.41 6.18
N ASP A 260 -16.97 11.01 7.30
CA ASP A 260 -16.97 12.47 7.48
C ASP A 260 -15.57 13.05 7.69
N PHE A 261 -14.65 12.22 8.20
CA PHE A 261 -13.25 12.61 8.42
C PHE A 261 -12.40 12.53 7.16
N ILE A 262 -12.71 11.58 6.25
CA ILE A 262 -11.93 11.36 5.03
C ILE A 262 -12.06 12.55 4.09
N GLY A 263 -10.94 13.27 3.88
CA GLY A 263 -10.87 14.42 2.99
C GLY A 263 -11.53 15.69 3.48
N PHE A 264 -11.98 15.74 4.73
CA PHE A 264 -12.65 16.90 5.33
C PHE A 264 -11.68 17.86 6.04
N PRO A 265 -10.76 17.40 6.91
CA PRO A 265 -9.94 18.32 7.69
C PRO A 265 -9.02 19.18 6.83
N CYS A 266 -8.94 20.46 7.17
CA CYS A 266 -7.97 21.37 6.59
C CYS A 266 -6.58 21.05 7.14
N MET A 267 -5.60 20.88 6.23
CA MET A 267 -4.23 20.55 6.56
C MET A 267 -3.31 21.74 6.30
N GLY A 268 -2.55 22.12 7.32
CA GLY A 268 -1.52 23.16 7.19
C GLY A 268 -0.16 22.54 6.85
N ILE A 269 0.65 23.26 6.07
CA ILE A 269 2.05 22.90 5.80
C ILE A 269 2.92 23.60 6.85
N ASN A 270 3.63 22.83 7.67
CA ASN A 270 4.55 23.35 8.65
C ASN A 270 5.96 23.50 8.07
N THR A 271 6.65 24.56 8.44
CA THR A 271 8.08 24.66 8.21
C THR A 271 8.84 23.64 9.06
N PRO A 272 10.10 23.25 8.69
CA PRO A 272 10.91 22.38 9.53
C PRO A 272 11.09 22.91 10.95
N MET A 273 11.17 24.22 11.12
CA MET A 273 11.34 24.88 12.42
C MET A 273 10.06 24.75 13.28
N ALA A 274 8.87 24.99 12.71
CA ALA A 274 7.62 24.79 13.38
C ALA A 274 7.40 23.31 13.76
N ARG A 275 7.74 22.38 12.84
CA ARG A 275 7.67 20.94 13.11
C ARG A 275 8.52 20.55 14.32
N ASN A 276 9.77 21.02 14.41
CA ASN A 276 10.67 20.69 15.52
C ASN A 276 10.17 21.25 16.87
N ALA A 277 9.40 22.34 16.86
CA ALA A 277 8.79 22.91 18.07
C ALA A 277 7.65 22.06 18.63
N PHE A 278 6.95 21.27 17.79
CA PHE A 278 5.80 20.45 18.18
C PHE A 278 6.13 18.97 18.37
N MET A 279 7.23 18.48 17.78
CA MET A 279 7.66 17.08 17.94
C MET A 279 8.64 16.98 19.10
N LYS A 280 8.13 16.65 20.27
CA LYS A 280 8.93 16.35 21.48
C LYS A 280 9.45 14.93 21.46
#